data_7767cf9e36f0ce4a6a5bdc8ca6a1e61f
#
_entry.id   7767cf9e36f0ce4a6a5bdc8ca6a1e61f
#
_cell.length_a   1.000
_cell.length_b   1.000
_cell.length_c   1.000
_cell.angle_alpha   90.00
_cell.angle_beta   90.00
_cell.angle_gamma   90.00
#
_symmetry.space_group_name_H-M   'P 1'
#
loop_
_entity.id
_entity.type
_entity.pdbx_description
1 polymer ?
#
loop_
_entity_poly.entity_id
_entity_poly.type
_entity_poly.pdbx_seq_one_letter_code
_entity_poly.pdbx_strand_id
1 'polypeptide(L)'
;MSDKLRKRISSNSSNWNLWAVPAAAVVMLTSWSVPARAADAAAAASNYTDSCADCHGPGGKGDGPKAAELKTKPANYTDCAAMAKFDDDYLVKIIKQGGEALGKGKGMPDFAKAYDDDEIRALVAYVRTFCKK
;
A
#
# COMPACT_ATOMS: atom_id res chain seq x y z
N MET A 1 72.90 4.42 -39.07
CA MET A 1 72.05 5.46 -38.52
C MET A 1 71.00 4.74 -37.67
N SER A 2 70.95 4.81 -36.42
CA SER A 2 71.65 5.36 -35.29
C SER A 2 71.04 4.69 -34.06
N ASP A 3 71.93 3.96 -33.37
CA ASP A 3 71.62 3.20 -32.11
C ASP A 3 71.31 4.09 -30.88
N LYS A 4 70.90 5.34 -31.07
CA LYS A 4 70.73 6.32 -29.99
C LYS A 4 69.32 6.49 -29.45
N LEU A 5 68.34 5.79 -30.01
CA LEU A 5 66.95 5.94 -29.59
C LEU A 5 66.40 4.80 -28.74
N ARG A 6 67.22 3.80 -28.47
CA ARG A 6 66.79 2.58 -27.73
C ARG A 6 67.16 2.60 -26.22
N LYS A 7 67.65 3.71 -25.70
CA LYS A 7 68.25 3.77 -24.36
C LYS A 7 67.56 4.79 -23.42
N ARG A 8 66.27 5.00 -23.57
CA ARG A 8 65.54 5.88 -22.64
C ARG A 8 64.20 5.32 -22.12
N ILE A 9 64.00 4.03 -22.17
CA ILE A 9 62.89 3.40 -21.49
C ILE A 9 63.45 2.35 -20.53
N SER A 10 64.24 2.83 -19.57
CA SER A 10 64.66 1.99 -18.45
C SER A 10 64.58 2.82 -17.19
N SER A 11 63.93 2.21 -16.23
CA SER A 11 63.84 2.62 -14.83
C SER A 11 62.98 3.86 -14.51
N ASN A 12 61.71 3.67 -14.41
CA ASN A 12 60.95 4.27 -13.33
C ASN A 12 60.13 3.20 -12.62
N SER A 13 60.83 2.37 -11.90
CA SER A 13 60.22 1.54 -10.84
C SER A 13 59.91 2.47 -9.67
N SER A 14 58.84 3.24 -9.83
CA SER A 14 58.28 4.02 -8.74
C SER A 14 57.63 3.05 -7.77
N ASN A 15 58.26 2.92 -6.61
CA ASN A 15 57.71 2.36 -5.41
C ASN A 15 56.21 2.69 -5.25
N TRP A 16 55.39 1.79 -5.60
CA TRP A 16 54.00 1.79 -5.14
C TRP A 16 54.07 1.31 -3.69
N ASN A 17 54.33 2.23 -2.78
CA ASN A 17 54.13 2.00 -1.36
C ASN A 17 52.70 1.51 -1.21
N LEU A 18 52.58 0.26 -0.83
CA LEU A 18 51.40 -0.39 -0.30
C LEU A 18 50.92 0.44 0.90
N TRP A 19 50.19 1.49 0.61
CA TRP A 19 49.33 2.07 1.61
C TRP A 19 48.20 1.05 1.81
N ALA A 20 48.35 0.37 2.93
CA ALA A 20 47.30 -0.48 3.44
C ALA A 20 45.97 0.31 3.42
N VAL A 21 45.13 0.00 2.48
CA VAL A 21 43.74 0.44 2.51
C VAL A 21 43.12 -0.27 3.70
N PRO A 22 42.70 0.45 4.75
CA PRO A 22 42.05 -0.20 5.86
C PRO A 22 40.78 -0.86 5.33
N ALA A 23 40.69 -2.13 5.63
CA ALA A 23 39.59 -2.98 5.28
C ALA A 23 38.22 -2.32 5.55
N ALA A 24 37.48 -2.18 4.47
CA ALA A 24 36.05 -2.40 4.40
C ALA A 24 35.24 -1.97 5.63
N ALA A 25 34.74 -0.74 5.62
CA ALA A 25 33.44 -0.50 6.16
C ALA A 25 32.43 -1.22 5.23
N VAL A 26 32.16 -2.49 5.53
CA VAL A 26 30.98 -3.20 5.00
C VAL A 26 29.79 -2.49 5.63
N VAL A 27 29.27 -1.49 4.91
CA VAL A 27 27.96 -0.92 5.22
C VAL A 27 26.97 -2.03 4.94
N MET A 28 26.60 -2.77 5.99
CA MET A 28 25.45 -3.65 5.95
C MET A 28 24.23 -2.77 5.73
N LEU A 29 23.82 -2.64 4.47
CA LEU A 29 22.50 -2.16 4.11
C LEU A 29 21.52 -3.19 4.65
N THR A 30 21.07 -3.01 5.87
CA THR A 30 19.95 -3.75 6.41
C THR A 30 18.72 -3.30 5.62
N SER A 31 18.41 -4.04 4.56
CA SER A 31 17.15 -3.90 3.85
C SER A 31 16.03 -4.21 4.84
N TRP A 32 15.38 -3.18 5.35
CA TRP A 32 14.17 -3.36 6.14
C TRP A 32 13.05 -3.75 5.18
N SER A 33 12.90 -5.05 5.01
CA SER A 33 11.77 -5.61 4.28
C SER A 33 10.51 -5.37 5.12
N VAL A 34 9.67 -4.45 4.68
CA VAL A 34 8.33 -4.30 5.24
C VAL A 34 7.57 -5.60 4.90
N PRO A 35 6.96 -6.29 5.87
CA PRO A 35 6.21 -7.50 5.58
C PRO A 35 5.03 -7.16 4.65
N ALA A 36 4.80 -7.99 3.62
CA ALA A 36 3.77 -7.79 2.60
C ALA A 36 2.41 -7.42 3.21
N ARG A 37 1.99 -8.10 4.27
CA ARG A 37 0.73 -7.82 4.98
C ARG A 37 0.62 -6.40 5.54
N ALA A 38 1.73 -5.77 5.96
CA ALA A 38 1.71 -4.39 6.43
C ALA A 38 1.60 -3.40 5.26
N ALA A 39 2.17 -3.74 4.11
CA ALA A 39 2.01 -2.97 2.88
C ALA A 39 0.56 -3.01 2.39
N ASP A 40 -0.08 -4.19 2.38
CA ASP A 40 -1.48 -4.36 2.01
C ASP A 40 -2.43 -3.58 2.94
N ALA A 41 -2.17 -3.57 4.24
CA ALA A 41 -2.96 -2.82 5.21
C ALA A 41 -2.83 -1.29 5.02
N ALA A 42 -1.64 -0.81 4.69
CA ALA A 42 -1.41 0.61 4.40
C ALA A 42 -2.09 1.03 3.09
N ALA A 43 -2.00 0.19 2.06
CA ALA A 43 -2.70 0.39 0.78
C ALA A 43 -4.22 0.41 0.97
N ALA A 44 -4.77 -0.53 1.75
CA ALA A 44 -6.20 -0.56 2.04
C ALA A 44 -6.68 0.68 2.80
N ALA A 45 -5.89 1.21 3.73
CA ALA A 45 -6.21 2.46 4.43
C ALA A 45 -6.23 3.66 3.47
N SER A 46 -5.28 3.74 2.53
CA SER A 46 -5.26 4.78 1.49
C SER A 46 -6.47 4.65 0.57
N ASN A 47 -6.72 3.45 0.02
CA ASN A 47 -7.85 3.17 -0.86
C ASN A 47 -9.19 3.50 -0.19
N TYR A 48 -9.32 3.21 1.12
CA TYR A 48 -10.50 3.60 1.89
C TYR A 48 -10.67 5.12 1.97
N THR A 49 -9.59 5.82 2.26
CA THR A 49 -9.61 7.29 2.35
C THR A 49 -10.01 7.92 1.03
N ASP A 50 -9.46 7.42 -0.08
CA ASP A 50 -9.64 8.00 -1.40
C ASP A 50 -11.01 7.69 -2.02
N SER A 51 -11.60 6.53 -1.70
CA SER A 51 -12.80 6.06 -2.40
C SER A 51 -14.03 5.81 -1.52
N CYS A 52 -13.85 5.66 -0.21
CA CYS A 52 -14.92 5.24 0.69
C CYS A 52 -15.29 6.30 1.73
N ALA A 53 -14.28 7.06 2.21
CA ALA A 53 -14.44 7.97 3.35
C ALA A 53 -15.40 9.14 3.06
N ASP A 54 -15.55 9.57 1.82
CA ASP A 54 -16.49 10.62 1.44
C ASP A 54 -17.94 10.31 1.83
N CYS A 55 -18.31 9.03 1.80
CA CYS A 55 -19.64 8.58 2.20
C CYS A 55 -19.64 7.92 3.58
N HIS A 56 -18.67 6.99 3.82
CA HIS A 56 -18.63 6.22 5.05
C HIS A 56 -17.98 6.93 6.23
N GLY A 57 -17.35 8.08 5.99
CA GLY A 57 -16.60 8.84 6.98
C GLY A 57 -15.21 8.27 7.25
N PRO A 58 -14.22 9.11 7.64
CA PRO A 58 -12.87 8.67 7.95
C PRO A 58 -12.82 7.73 9.18
N GLY A 59 -13.83 7.84 10.06
CA GLY A 59 -14.03 6.96 11.21
C GLY A 59 -14.93 5.75 10.94
N GLY A 60 -15.42 5.58 9.73
CA GLY A 60 -16.31 4.48 9.34
C GLY A 60 -17.72 4.55 9.93
N LYS A 61 -18.18 5.73 10.37
CA LYS A 61 -19.49 5.91 11.04
C LYS A 61 -20.66 6.13 10.07
N GLY A 62 -20.40 6.21 8.77
CA GLY A 62 -21.42 6.55 7.78
C GLY A 62 -21.75 8.05 7.79
N ASP A 63 -20.85 8.88 8.26
CA ASP A 63 -20.98 10.33 8.48
C ASP A 63 -20.05 11.15 7.57
N GLY A 64 -19.65 10.59 6.45
CA GLY A 64 -18.85 11.32 5.46
C GLY A 64 -19.57 12.52 4.87
N PRO A 65 -18.83 13.49 4.28
CA PRO A 65 -19.42 14.73 3.77
C PRO A 65 -20.51 14.50 2.72
N LYS A 66 -20.47 13.42 1.96
CA LYS A 66 -21.49 13.07 0.97
C LYS A 66 -22.64 12.23 1.55
N ALA A 67 -22.56 11.78 2.80
CA ALA A 67 -23.58 10.91 3.40
C ALA A 67 -24.98 11.56 3.45
N ALA A 68 -25.02 12.89 3.68
CA ALA A 68 -26.27 13.63 3.77
C ALA A 68 -27.05 13.75 2.44
N GLU A 69 -26.34 13.60 1.32
CA GLU A 69 -26.92 13.69 -0.04
C GLU A 69 -27.56 12.36 -0.48
N LEU A 70 -27.25 11.28 0.24
CA LEU A 70 -27.68 9.94 -0.15
C LEU A 70 -29.05 9.61 0.43
N LYS A 71 -29.94 9.05 -0.41
CA LYS A 71 -31.24 8.55 0.03
C LYS A 71 -31.14 7.41 1.04
N THR A 72 -30.12 6.58 0.90
CA THR A 72 -29.82 5.47 1.83
C THR A 72 -28.56 5.82 2.57
N LYS A 73 -28.62 5.85 3.90
CA LYS A 73 -27.45 6.12 4.72
C LYS A 73 -26.35 5.09 4.52
N PRO A 74 -25.10 5.51 4.37
CA PRO A 74 -23.96 4.60 4.37
C PRO A 74 -23.91 3.77 5.66
N ALA A 75 -23.41 2.54 5.54
CA ALA A 75 -23.24 1.67 6.70
C ALA A 75 -22.30 2.29 7.73
N ASN A 76 -22.68 2.16 8.99
CA ASN A 76 -21.80 2.48 10.13
C ASN A 76 -20.96 1.24 10.46
N TYR A 77 -19.70 1.26 10.11
CA TYR A 77 -18.77 0.15 10.35
C TYR A 77 -18.36 0.01 11.82
N THR A 78 -18.61 1.03 12.65
CA THR A 78 -18.35 0.95 14.10
C THR A 78 -19.48 0.28 14.88
N ASP A 79 -20.62 0.04 14.24
CA ASP A 79 -21.69 -0.78 14.82
C ASP A 79 -21.40 -2.27 14.61
N CYS A 80 -20.70 -2.86 15.57
CA CYS A 80 -20.25 -4.25 15.49
C CYS A 80 -21.40 -5.25 15.44
N ALA A 81 -22.51 -4.95 16.09
CA ALA A 81 -23.69 -5.82 16.09
C ALA A 81 -24.37 -5.83 14.72
N ALA A 82 -24.44 -4.68 14.05
CA ALA A 82 -24.91 -4.59 12.67
C ALA A 82 -23.94 -5.28 11.72
N MET A 83 -22.63 -5.04 11.86
CA MET A 83 -21.60 -5.59 10.99
C MET A 83 -21.41 -7.10 11.12
N ALA A 84 -21.73 -7.67 12.26
CA ALA A 84 -21.69 -9.13 12.46
C ALA A 84 -22.73 -9.91 11.62
N LYS A 85 -23.74 -9.21 11.09
CA LYS A 85 -24.78 -9.81 10.21
C LYS A 85 -24.29 -10.03 8.78
N PHE A 86 -23.14 -9.46 8.41
CA PHE A 86 -22.55 -9.55 7.10
C PHE A 86 -21.22 -10.28 7.19
N ASP A 87 -21.09 -11.37 6.43
CA ASP A 87 -19.81 -12.06 6.27
C ASP A 87 -18.89 -11.30 5.33
N ASP A 88 -17.63 -11.73 5.22
CA ASP A 88 -16.65 -11.06 4.38
C ASP A 88 -16.98 -11.22 2.89
N ASP A 89 -17.56 -12.33 2.48
CA ASP A 89 -17.98 -12.56 1.10
C ASP A 89 -19.08 -11.59 0.67
N TYR A 90 -20.04 -11.31 1.57
CA TYR A 90 -21.04 -10.27 1.32
C TYR A 90 -20.39 -8.89 1.19
N LEU A 91 -19.42 -8.56 2.04
CA LEU A 91 -18.72 -7.28 1.98
C LEU A 91 -17.89 -7.15 0.71
N VAL A 92 -17.19 -8.21 0.30
CA VAL A 92 -16.51 -8.26 -1.00
C VAL A 92 -17.49 -8.03 -2.14
N LYS A 93 -18.62 -8.71 -2.11
CA LYS A 93 -19.66 -8.63 -3.16
C LYS A 93 -20.24 -7.22 -3.28
N ILE A 94 -20.58 -6.57 -2.15
CA ILE A 94 -21.16 -5.22 -2.20
C ILE A 94 -20.16 -4.17 -2.66
N ILE A 95 -18.88 -4.31 -2.34
CA ILE A 95 -17.84 -3.43 -2.86
C ILE A 95 -17.67 -3.63 -4.36
N LYS A 96 -17.63 -4.87 -4.83
CA LYS A 96 -17.48 -5.18 -6.27
C LYS A 96 -18.66 -4.72 -7.12
N GLN A 97 -19.89 -4.92 -6.64
CA GLN A 97 -21.10 -4.78 -7.44
C GLN A 97 -21.89 -3.51 -7.13
N GLY A 98 -21.52 -2.79 -6.08
CA GLY A 98 -22.24 -1.62 -5.61
C GLY A 98 -23.54 -1.94 -4.85
N GLY A 99 -24.10 -0.91 -4.25
CA GLY A 99 -25.29 -1.04 -3.42
C GLY A 99 -26.56 -1.42 -4.18
N GLU A 100 -26.72 -0.94 -5.39
CA GLU A 100 -27.93 -1.18 -6.21
C GLU A 100 -28.11 -2.67 -6.54
N ALA A 101 -27.03 -3.36 -6.90
CA ALA A 101 -27.05 -4.78 -7.24
C ALA A 101 -27.48 -5.68 -6.07
N LEU A 102 -27.31 -5.20 -4.84
CA LEU A 102 -27.69 -5.92 -3.62
C LEU A 102 -28.92 -5.32 -2.93
N GLY A 103 -29.69 -4.49 -3.61
CA GLY A 103 -30.92 -3.89 -3.08
C GLY A 103 -30.70 -2.83 -2.00
N LYS A 104 -29.50 -2.27 -1.89
CA LYS A 104 -29.12 -1.23 -0.91
C LYS A 104 -29.24 0.20 -1.47
N GLY A 105 -29.75 0.35 -2.72
CA GLY A 105 -29.88 1.65 -3.37
C GLY A 105 -28.64 2.09 -4.15
N LYS A 106 -28.79 3.21 -4.87
CA LYS A 106 -27.80 3.69 -5.86
C LYS A 106 -26.63 4.48 -5.27
N GLY A 107 -26.61 4.71 -3.97
CA GLY A 107 -25.63 5.58 -3.34
C GLY A 107 -24.20 5.03 -3.30
N MET A 108 -24.04 3.72 -3.33
CA MET A 108 -22.75 3.07 -3.36
C MET A 108 -22.44 2.54 -4.77
N PRO A 109 -21.43 3.08 -5.47
CA PRO A 109 -21.03 2.60 -6.79
C PRO A 109 -20.36 1.23 -6.73
N ASP A 110 -20.16 0.59 -7.89
CA ASP A 110 -19.31 -0.58 -8.05
C ASP A 110 -17.84 -0.19 -8.13
N PHE A 111 -16.96 -1.03 -7.56
CA PHE A 111 -15.53 -0.80 -7.54
C PHE A 111 -14.71 -1.92 -8.23
N ALA A 112 -15.38 -2.88 -8.90
CA ALA A 112 -14.69 -4.00 -9.56
C ALA A 112 -13.73 -3.57 -10.68
N LYS A 113 -13.87 -2.34 -11.20
CA LYS A 113 -12.95 -1.80 -12.20
C LYS A 113 -11.82 -0.97 -11.61
N ALA A 114 -11.98 -0.53 -10.36
CA ALA A 114 -11.00 0.33 -9.68
C ALA A 114 -10.02 -0.50 -8.84
N TYR A 115 -10.47 -1.62 -8.30
CA TYR A 115 -9.71 -2.48 -7.39
C TYR A 115 -9.81 -3.94 -7.81
N ASP A 116 -8.71 -4.66 -7.70
CA ASP A 116 -8.69 -6.11 -7.89
C ASP A 116 -9.24 -6.86 -6.66
N ASP A 117 -9.30 -8.18 -6.75
CA ASP A 117 -9.90 -9.03 -5.72
C ASP A 117 -9.12 -9.00 -4.40
N ASP A 118 -7.80 -8.89 -4.45
CA ASP A 118 -6.95 -8.86 -3.28
C ASP A 118 -7.04 -7.49 -2.59
N GLU A 119 -7.07 -6.41 -3.35
CA GLU A 119 -7.30 -5.05 -2.84
C GLU A 119 -8.69 -4.91 -2.19
N ILE A 120 -9.73 -5.49 -2.77
CA ILE A 120 -11.08 -5.51 -2.19
C ILE A 120 -11.10 -6.32 -0.89
N ARG A 121 -10.43 -7.47 -0.83
CA ARG A 121 -10.30 -8.24 0.42
C ARG A 121 -9.54 -7.47 1.49
N ALA A 122 -8.49 -6.76 1.10
CA ALA A 122 -7.75 -5.88 2.01
C ALA A 122 -8.62 -4.73 2.53
N LEU A 123 -9.45 -4.12 1.68
CA LEU A 123 -10.46 -3.13 2.08
C LEU A 123 -11.47 -3.70 3.08
N VAL A 124 -11.97 -4.92 2.86
CA VAL A 124 -12.86 -5.59 3.82
C VAL A 124 -12.17 -5.81 5.16
N ALA A 125 -10.92 -6.29 5.15
CA ALA A 125 -10.13 -6.45 6.37
C ALA A 125 -9.94 -5.11 7.11
N TYR A 126 -9.68 -4.03 6.36
CA TYR A 126 -9.57 -2.68 6.93
C TYR A 126 -10.89 -2.22 7.56
N VAL A 127 -12.02 -2.35 6.85
CA VAL A 127 -13.36 -2.01 7.35
C VAL A 127 -13.67 -2.75 8.66
N ARG A 128 -13.29 -4.01 8.79
CA ARG A 128 -13.44 -4.79 10.02
C ARG A 128 -12.66 -4.21 11.21
N THR A 129 -11.62 -3.44 10.96
CA THR A 129 -10.85 -2.81 12.06
C THR A 129 -11.65 -1.74 12.80
N PHE A 130 -12.66 -1.13 12.19
CA PHE A 130 -13.51 -0.13 12.86
C PHE A 130 -14.30 -0.71 14.02
N CYS A 131 -14.59 -2.01 14.01
CA CYS A 131 -15.24 -2.72 15.11
C CYS A 131 -14.29 -3.13 16.25
N LYS A 132 -12.98 -3.00 16.08
CA LYS A 132 -11.98 -3.45 17.06
C LYS A 132 -11.44 -2.31 17.93
N LYS A 133 -12.01 -1.12 17.78
CA LYS A 133 -11.56 0.08 18.50
C LYS A 133 -12.42 0.34 19.73
#